data_fd7c01d699d5586be5c7b37335ec71fd
#
_entry.id   fd7c01d699d5586be5c7b37335ec71fd
#
_cell.length_a   1.000
_cell.length_b   1.000
_cell.length_c   1.000
_cell.angle_alpha   90.00
_cell.angle_beta   90.00
_cell.angle_gamma   90.00
#
_symmetry.space_group_name_H-M   'P 1'
#
loop_
_entity.id
_entity.type
_entity.pdbx_description
1 polymer ?
#
loop_
_entity_poly.entity_id
_entity_poly.type
_entity_poly.pdbx_seq_one_letter_code
_entity_poly.pdbx_strand_id
1 'polypeptide(L)'
;MLRRVLRFGAVGVIVMLVFTGLNWLFGHWLGKDPSFLLAYPPSVALHFLLNKTWTFGSTRTDSTRQVSEYVVMVLVTFAVQAAVFKGLTAATSLPGWAAAGAANAVQMVITFVAMQYRIFRQAPRLE
;
A
#
# COMPACT_ATOMS: atom_id res chain seq x y z
N MET A 1 4.96 -7.96 17.12
CA MET A 1 4.54 -8.32 15.75
C MET A 1 3.04 -8.10 15.54
N LEU A 2 2.18 -8.70 16.32
CA LEU A 2 0.72 -8.55 16.18
C LEU A 2 0.26 -7.07 16.16
N ARG A 3 0.77 -6.25 17.07
CA ARG A 3 0.45 -4.81 17.12
C ARG A 3 0.78 -4.10 15.80
N ARG A 4 1.91 -4.44 15.15
CA ARG A 4 2.27 -3.87 13.85
C ARG A 4 1.34 -4.33 12.74
N VAL A 5 0.96 -5.60 12.73
CA VAL A 5 -0.01 -6.14 11.77
C VAL A 5 -1.36 -5.43 11.90
N LEU A 6 -1.85 -5.24 13.12
CA LEU A 6 -3.11 -4.54 13.37
C LEU A 6 -3.04 -3.07 12.94
N ARG A 7 -1.96 -2.38 13.25
CA ARG A 7 -1.74 -1.00 12.82
C ARG A 7 -1.63 -0.89 11.29
N PHE A 8 -0.91 -1.80 10.67
CA PHE A 8 -0.81 -1.85 9.21
C PHE A 8 -2.17 -2.03 8.55
N GLY A 9 -3.00 -2.95 9.07
CA GLY A 9 -4.37 -3.13 8.61
C GLY A 9 -5.22 -1.88 8.80
N ALA A 10 -5.12 -1.21 9.96
CA ALA A 10 -5.81 0.04 10.22
C ALA A 10 -5.39 1.15 9.27
N VAL A 11 -4.10 1.28 8.97
CA VAL A 11 -3.59 2.23 7.96
C VAL A 11 -4.18 1.93 6.60
N GLY A 12 -4.25 0.66 6.20
CA GLY A 12 -4.88 0.26 4.94
C GLY A 12 -6.34 0.73 4.84
N VAL A 13 -7.12 0.56 5.91
CA VAL A 13 -8.51 1.04 5.97
C VAL A 13 -8.58 2.58 5.90
N ILE A 14 -7.76 3.28 6.67
CA ILE A 14 -7.72 4.75 6.68
C ILE A 14 -7.40 5.28 5.28
N VAL A 15 -6.37 4.73 4.63
CA VAL A 15 -5.95 5.15 3.29
C VAL A 15 -7.03 4.85 2.26
N MET A 16 -7.70 3.71 2.36
CA MET A 16 -8.82 3.37 1.49
C MET A 16 -9.97 4.38 1.63
N LEU A 17 -10.32 4.76 2.85
CA LEU A 17 -11.36 5.75 3.12
C LEU A 17 -10.97 7.13 2.57
N VAL A 18 -9.74 7.55 2.76
CA VAL A 18 -9.22 8.83 2.23
C VAL A 18 -9.22 8.81 0.70
N PHE A 19 -8.73 7.74 0.10
CA PHE A 19 -8.71 7.58 -1.36
C PHE A 19 -10.13 7.63 -1.95
N THR A 20 -11.06 6.92 -1.35
CA THR A 20 -12.46 6.92 -1.76
C THR A 20 -13.10 8.30 -1.60
N GLY A 21 -12.85 8.96 -0.48
CA GLY A 21 -13.33 10.32 -0.21
C GLY A 21 -12.78 11.35 -1.20
N LEU A 22 -11.50 11.27 -1.52
CA LEU A 22 -10.88 12.15 -2.51
C LEU A 22 -11.42 11.89 -3.94
N ASN A 23 -11.63 10.63 -4.30
CA ASN A 23 -12.27 10.29 -5.57
C ASN A 23 -13.68 10.87 -5.67
N TRP A 24 -14.45 10.75 -4.61
CA TRP A 24 -15.80 11.33 -4.54
C TRP A 24 -15.75 12.86 -4.66
N LEU A 25 -14.87 13.51 -3.92
CA LEU A 25 -14.73 14.97 -3.92
C LEU A 25 -14.30 15.47 -5.31
N PHE A 26 -13.24 14.92 -5.87
CA PHE A 26 -12.74 15.32 -7.19
C PHE A 26 -13.71 14.97 -8.32
N GLY A 27 -14.49 13.91 -8.15
CA GLY A 27 -15.50 13.49 -9.11
C GLY A 27 -16.61 14.52 -9.36
N HIS A 28 -16.79 15.49 -8.44
CA HIS A 28 -17.73 16.59 -8.62
C HIS A 28 -17.30 17.61 -9.68
N TRP A 29 -16.00 17.73 -9.91
CA TRP A 29 -15.42 18.70 -10.85
C TRP A 29 -14.70 18.05 -12.03
N LEU A 30 -14.29 16.81 -11.87
CA LEU A 30 -13.46 16.09 -12.84
C LEU A 30 -14.16 14.78 -13.21
N GLY A 31 -13.80 14.22 -14.39
CA GLY A 31 -14.23 12.88 -14.78
C GLY A 31 -13.64 11.79 -13.88
N LYS A 32 -14.07 10.54 -14.09
CA LYS A 32 -13.65 9.39 -13.26
C LYS A 32 -12.13 9.17 -13.29
N ASP A 33 -11.52 9.19 -14.47
CA ASP A 33 -10.09 8.92 -14.63
C ASP A 33 -9.21 10.02 -14.02
N PRO A 34 -9.47 11.34 -14.26
CA PRO A 34 -8.71 12.40 -13.57
C PRO A 34 -8.87 12.36 -12.07
N SER A 35 -10.05 12.07 -11.55
CA SER A 35 -10.31 11.97 -10.10
C SER A 35 -9.47 10.86 -9.47
N PHE A 36 -9.42 9.69 -10.09
CA PHE A 36 -8.60 8.57 -9.66
C PHE A 36 -7.11 8.95 -9.64
N LEU A 37 -6.62 9.53 -10.73
CA LEU A 37 -5.21 9.91 -10.85
C LEU A 37 -4.80 10.97 -9.82
N LEU A 38 -5.66 11.95 -9.52
CA LEU A 38 -5.38 12.98 -8.53
C LEU A 38 -5.52 12.50 -7.09
N ALA A 39 -6.40 11.54 -6.82
CA ALA A 39 -6.58 10.97 -5.49
C ALA A 39 -5.45 10.01 -5.10
N TYR A 40 -4.78 9.40 -6.08
CA TYR A 40 -3.78 8.36 -5.84
C TYR A 40 -2.52 8.87 -5.13
N PRO A 41 -1.81 9.93 -5.60
CA PRO A 41 -0.59 10.40 -4.95
C PRO A 41 -0.75 10.80 -3.49
N PRO A 42 -1.77 11.59 -3.08
CA PRO A 42 -1.98 11.91 -1.66
C PRO A 42 -2.22 10.67 -0.81
N SER A 43 -2.95 9.69 -1.34
CA SER A 43 -3.26 8.43 -0.64
C SER A 43 -2.00 7.58 -0.44
N VAL A 44 -1.15 7.49 -1.45
CA VAL A 44 0.16 6.80 -1.36
C VAL A 44 1.08 7.50 -0.36
N ALA A 45 1.14 8.83 -0.38
CA ALA A 45 1.93 9.62 0.57
C ALA A 45 1.44 9.40 2.01
N LEU A 46 0.14 9.41 2.24
CA LEU A 46 -0.45 9.14 3.54
C LEU A 46 -0.14 7.72 4.01
N HIS A 47 -0.25 6.73 3.13
CA HIS A 47 0.10 5.35 3.43
C HIS A 47 1.56 5.22 3.87
N PHE A 48 2.47 5.87 3.17
CA PHE A 48 3.89 5.90 3.52
C PHE A 48 4.11 6.54 4.90
N LEU A 49 3.57 7.74 5.13
CA LEU A 49 3.76 8.50 6.36
C LEU A 49 3.19 7.78 7.58
N LEU A 50 1.98 7.25 7.48
CA LEU A 50 1.34 6.52 8.59
C LEU A 50 2.09 5.23 8.92
N ASN A 51 2.56 4.51 7.92
CA ASN A 51 3.36 3.32 8.18
C ASN A 51 4.73 3.67 8.76
N LYS A 52 5.40 4.69 8.23
CA LYS A 52 6.70 5.14 8.76
C LYS A 52 6.62 5.52 10.24
N THR A 53 5.62 6.34 10.60
CA THR A 53 5.55 6.94 11.93
C THR A 53 4.78 6.09 12.93
N TRP A 54 3.63 5.58 12.54
CA TRP A 54 2.72 4.91 13.46
C TRP A 54 2.86 3.39 13.48
N THR A 55 2.91 2.75 12.32
CA THR A 55 2.98 1.27 12.25
C THR A 55 4.35 0.75 12.67
N PHE A 56 5.40 1.26 12.06
CA PHE A 56 6.76 0.75 12.22
C PHE A 56 7.65 1.63 13.10
N GLY A 57 7.33 2.91 13.28
CA GLY A 57 8.13 3.84 14.08
C GLY A 57 9.58 3.91 13.59
N SER A 58 9.75 4.07 12.28
CA SER A 58 11.08 4.04 11.66
C SER A 58 11.95 5.20 12.11
N THR A 59 13.17 4.88 12.53
CA THR A 59 14.19 5.85 12.94
C THR A 59 15.19 6.20 11.83
N ARG A 60 14.97 5.68 10.62
CA ARG A 60 15.83 5.98 9.46
C ARG A 60 15.75 7.46 9.11
N THR A 61 16.91 8.04 8.82
CA THR A 61 17.08 9.46 8.44
C THR A 61 17.35 9.66 6.95
N ASP A 62 17.64 8.60 6.22
CA ASP A 62 17.88 8.60 4.77
C ASP A 62 16.56 8.65 3.97
N SER A 63 15.77 9.69 4.16
CA SER A 63 14.39 9.79 3.66
C SER A 63 14.28 9.64 2.14
N THR A 64 15.20 10.20 1.36
CA THR A 64 15.20 10.08 -0.11
C THR A 64 15.32 8.62 -0.55
N ARG A 65 16.26 7.89 0.04
CA ARG A 65 16.46 6.46 -0.24
C ARG A 65 15.24 5.65 0.21
N GLN A 66 14.69 5.97 1.36
CA GLN A 66 13.51 5.30 1.92
C GLN A 66 12.29 5.47 1.01
N VAL A 67 12.05 6.67 0.51
CA VAL A 67 10.97 6.95 -0.46
C VAL A 67 11.23 6.20 -1.77
N SER A 68 12.45 6.16 -2.26
CA SER A 68 12.80 5.43 -3.48
C SER A 68 12.54 3.92 -3.33
N GLU A 69 12.94 3.34 -2.22
CA GLU A 69 12.66 1.91 -1.91
C GLU A 69 11.16 1.65 -1.81
N TYR A 70 10.40 2.57 -1.23
CA TYR A 70 8.95 2.49 -1.14
C TYR A 70 8.28 2.54 -2.53
N VAL A 71 8.69 3.45 -3.39
CA VAL A 71 8.16 3.55 -4.77
C VAL A 71 8.45 2.27 -5.55
N VAL A 72 9.67 1.75 -5.46
CA VAL A 72 10.01 0.46 -6.11
C VAL A 72 9.13 -0.66 -5.57
N MET A 73 8.91 -0.72 -4.27
CA MET A 73 8.01 -1.70 -3.66
C MET A 73 6.59 -1.58 -4.22
N VAL A 74 6.04 -0.37 -4.32
CA VAL A 74 4.69 -0.14 -4.87
C VAL A 74 4.59 -0.65 -6.30
N LEU A 75 5.59 -0.37 -7.14
CA LEU A 75 5.61 -0.83 -8.52
C LEU A 75 5.70 -2.36 -8.62
N VAL A 76 6.56 -2.98 -7.83
CA VAL A 76 6.73 -4.44 -7.79
C VAL A 76 5.45 -5.11 -7.28
N THR A 77 4.88 -4.64 -6.19
CA THR A 77 3.67 -5.22 -5.62
C THR A 77 2.46 -5.06 -6.52
N PHE A 78 2.36 -3.94 -7.24
CA PHE A 78 1.33 -3.74 -8.26
C PHE A 78 1.46 -4.79 -9.39
N ALA A 79 2.68 -5.02 -9.88
CA ALA A 79 2.92 -6.02 -10.92
C ALA A 79 2.57 -7.43 -10.43
N VAL A 80 2.94 -7.78 -9.19
CA VAL A 80 2.58 -9.07 -8.57
C VAL A 80 1.07 -9.19 -8.41
N GLN A 81 0.41 -8.17 -7.91
CA GLN A 81 -1.04 -8.14 -7.75
C GLN A 81 -1.76 -8.35 -9.09
N ALA A 82 -1.33 -7.66 -10.14
CA ALA A 82 -1.90 -7.81 -11.48
C ALA A 82 -1.67 -9.24 -12.04
N ALA A 83 -0.49 -9.81 -11.83
CA ALA A 83 -0.18 -11.17 -12.26
C ALA A 83 -1.01 -12.22 -11.52
N VAL A 84 -1.17 -12.09 -10.20
CA VAL A 84 -2.02 -12.98 -9.40
C VAL A 84 -3.49 -12.88 -9.84
N PHE A 85 -3.99 -11.66 -10.04
CA PHE A 85 -5.35 -11.44 -10.52
C PHE A 85 -5.60 -12.11 -11.87
N LYS A 86 -4.72 -11.87 -12.83
CA LYS A 86 -4.83 -12.48 -14.17
C LYS A 86 -4.71 -14.00 -14.12
N GLY A 87 -3.78 -14.52 -13.33
CA GLY A 87 -3.60 -15.96 -13.17
C GLY A 87 -4.83 -16.63 -12.59
N LEU A 88 -5.43 -16.05 -11.56
CA LEU A 88 -6.65 -16.58 -10.92
C LEU A 88 -7.86 -16.52 -11.87
N THR A 89 -8.05 -15.43 -12.57
CA THR A 89 -9.17 -15.29 -13.50
C THR A 89 -9.03 -16.17 -14.74
N ALA A 90 -7.81 -16.48 -15.17
CA ALA A 90 -7.55 -17.38 -16.30
C ALA A 90 -7.63 -18.86 -15.92
N ALA A 91 -7.17 -19.24 -14.74
CA ALA A 91 -7.04 -20.63 -14.30
C ALA A 91 -8.24 -21.15 -13.50
N THR A 92 -9.10 -20.26 -13.00
CA THR A 92 -10.25 -20.61 -12.15
C THR A 92 -11.51 -19.89 -12.62
N SER A 93 -12.67 -20.37 -12.15
CA SER A 93 -13.97 -19.73 -12.37
C SER A 93 -14.31 -18.68 -11.30
N LEU A 94 -13.33 -18.22 -10.51
CA LEU A 94 -13.56 -17.20 -9.48
C LEU A 94 -14.10 -15.90 -10.10
N PRO A 95 -15.11 -15.28 -9.46
CA PRO A 95 -15.56 -13.97 -9.90
C PRO A 95 -14.46 -12.92 -9.69
N GLY A 96 -14.50 -11.85 -10.50
CA GLY A 96 -13.46 -10.81 -10.47
C GLY A 96 -13.20 -10.21 -9.09
N TRP A 97 -14.25 -9.99 -8.30
CA TRP A 97 -14.09 -9.45 -6.94
C TRP A 97 -13.33 -10.39 -5.98
N ALA A 98 -13.54 -11.72 -6.12
CA ALA A 98 -12.83 -12.71 -5.30
C ALA A 98 -11.35 -12.82 -5.72
N ALA A 99 -11.08 -12.83 -7.03
CA ALA A 99 -9.71 -12.80 -7.56
C ALA A 99 -8.97 -11.52 -7.15
N ALA A 100 -9.65 -10.38 -7.19
CA ALA A 100 -9.09 -9.10 -6.74
C ALA A 100 -8.77 -9.11 -5.24
N GLY A 101 -9.67 -9.65 -4.42
CA GLY A 101 -9.45 -9.81 -2.98
C GLY A 101 -8.24 -10.69 -2.66
N ALA A 102 -8.11 -11.83 -3.34
CA ALA A 102 -6.96 -12.72 -3.18
C ALA A 102 -5.65 -12.07 -3.62
N ALA A 103 -5.65 -11.39 -4.76
CA ALA A 103 -4.47 -10.65 -5.25
C ALA A 103 -4.07 -9.53 -4.27
N ASN A 104 -5.03 -8.81 -3.72
CA ASN A 104 -4.79 -7.77 -2.71
C ASN A 104 -4.22 -8.35 -1.42
N ALA A 105 -4.69 -9.52 -0.97
CA ALA A 105 -4.16 -10.19 0.21
C ALA A 105 -2.68 -10.56 0.02
N VAL A 106 -2.31 -11.10 -1.13
CA VAL A 106 -0.90 -11.40 -1.48
C VAL A 106 -0.07 -10.11 -1.47
N GLN A 107 -0.55 -9.06 -2.10
CA GLN A 107 0.11 -7.75 -2.14
C GLN A 107 0.31 -7.19 -0.72
N MET A 108 -0.69 -7.29 0.15
CA MET A 108 -0.58 -6.81 1.54
C MET A 108 0.51 -7.55 2.33
N VAL A 109 0.62 -8.85 2.17
CA VAL A 109 1.67 -9.64 2.84
C VAL A 109 3.06 -9.22 2.37
N ILE A 110 3.26 -9.09 1.06
CA ILE A 110 4.54 -8.65 0.48
C ILE A 110 4.89 -7.24 0.96
N THR A 111 3.93 -6.33 0.93
CA THR A 111 4.10 -4.95 1.38
C THR A 111 4.49 -4.88 2.86
N PHE A 112 3.81 -5.64 3.70
CA PHE A 112 4.14 -5.69 5.13
C PHE A 112 5.56 -6.19 5.36
N VAL A 113 5.95 -7.28 4.73
CA VAL A 113 7.29 -7.87 4.86
C VAL A 113 8.36 -6.89 4.37
N ALA A 114 8.16 -6.26 3.21
CA ALA A 114 9.09 -5.27 2.68
C ALA A 114 9.24 -4.05 3.59
N MET A 115 8.14 -3.55 4.15
CA MET A 115 8.17 -2.43 5.09
C MET A 115 8.84 -2.80 6.41
N GLN A 116 8.52 -3.97 6.95
CA GLN A 116 9.04 -4.44 8.24
C GLN A 116 10.57 -4.64 8.20
N TYR A 117 11.08 -5.27 7.16
CA TYR A 117 12.45 -5.75 7.14
C TYR A 117 13.39 -4.90 6.27
N ARG A 118 12.87 -4.04 5.41
CA ARG A 118 13.70 -3.22 4.52
C ARG A 118 13.46 -1.73 4.67
N ILE A 119 12.25 -1.27 4.39
CA ILE A 119 11.97 0.17 4.24
C ILE A 119 11.98 0.88 5.58
N PHE A 120 11.27 0.33 6.55
CA PHE A 120 11.09 0.92 7.89
C PHE A 120 11.85 0.16 8.98
N ARG A 121 12.87 -0.60 8.60
CA ARG A 121 13.71 -1.27 9.60
C ARG A 121 14.31 -0.23 10.55
N GLN A 122 14.33 -0.59 11.82
CA GLN A 122 15.03 0.23 12.81
C GLN A 122 16.53 -0.01 12.68
N ALA A 123 17.32 1.04 12.88
CA ALA A 123 18.77 0.90 13.02
C ALA A 123 19.07 -0.03 14.21
N PRO A 124 20.13 -0.87 14.13
CA PRO A 124 20.57 -1.64 15.30
C PRO A 124 20.81 -0.69 16.45
N ARG A 125 20.26 -0.99 17.63
CA ARG A 125 20.66 -0.29 18.83
C ARG A 125 22.12 -0.63 19.07
N LEU A 126 22.96 0.38 19.04
CA LEU A 126 24.32 0.26 19.55
C LEU A 126 24.19 0.16 21.06
N GLU A 127 24.30 -1.05 21.57
CA GLU A 127 24.44 -1.27 23.01
C GLU A 127 25.86 -0.88 23.47
#